data_957d5f8da2502edab3ff2fcb9b327ef6
#
_entry.id   957d5f8da2502edab3ff2fcb9b327ef6
#
_cell.length_a   1.000
_cell.length_b   1.000
_cell.length_c   1.000
_cell.angle_alpha   90.00
_cell.angle_beta   90.00
_cell.angle_gamma   90.00
#
_symmetry.space_group_name_H-M   'P 1'
#
loop_
_entity.id
_entity.type
_entity.pdbx_description
1 polymer ?
#
loop_
_entity_poly.entity_id
_entity_poly.type
_entity_poly.pdbx_seq_one_letter_code
_entity_poly.pdbx_strand_id
1 'polypeptide(L)'
;MAVATAAAILAALGGVLWLAARRFVGSNVQRLHQGGDSGLMRGKTVLITGANSGLGRATAAELLRLGARVIMGCRDRERAEEAAGQLRREVCPAGGPDSGPNSGGAGELVVKELDLASLSSVRFFCQEMLQEEPRLDVLINNAGVFQCPYMKTEDGFEMQFGVNHLGHFLLTNLLLGLLKSSAPSRIVVVSSKLYKYGDINFEDLNSEQSYNKSFCYSRSKLANILFTRELARRLEGTNVTVNVLHPGIARTNLGRHIHIPLLVRPLFNLVSWAFFKTPEEGAQTSIYLASSPEVEGVSGRYFGDCKEEELLPKAMDESVARKLWDISEVMVGILK
;
A
#
# COMPACT_ATOMS: atom_id res chain seq x y z
N MET A 1 35.80 7.53 -33.06
CA MET A 1 35.31 6.12 -32.90
C MET A 1 35.70 5.49 -31.55
N ALA A 2 36.95 5.61 -31.08
CA ALA A 2 37.39 4.99 -29.80
C ALA A 2 36.64 5.46 -28.54
N VAL A 3 36.24 6.75 -28.46
CA VAL A 3 35.52 7.29 -27.29
C VAL A 3 34.08 6.78 -27.22
N ALA A 4 33.41 6.62 -28.36
CA ALA A 4 32.05 6.08 -28.41
C ALA A 4 32.00 4.60 -28.06
N THR A 5 33.03 3.84 -28.44
CA THR A 5 33.17 2.39 -28.07
C THR A 5 33.49 2.24 -26.59
N ALA A 6 34.31 3.08 -26.00
CA ALA A 6 34.61 3.02 -24.56
C ALA A 6 33.39 3.37 -23.70
N ALA A 7 32.59 4.37 -24.10
CA ALA A 7 31.33 4.71 -23.42
C ALA A 7 30.30 3.58 -23.48
N ALA A 8 30.18 2.89 -24.63
CA ALA A 8 29.28 1.75 -24.81
C ALA A 8 29.72 0.54 -23.95
N ILE A 9 31.01 0.27 -23.84
CA ILE A 9 31.58 -0.81 -23.02
C ILE A 9 31.36 -0.50 -21.51
N LEU A 10 31.57 0.74 -21.08
CA LEU A 10 31.32 1.15 -19.68
C LEU A 10 29.84 1.06 -19.31
N ALA A 11 28.94 1.44 -20.23
CA ALA A 11 27.49 1.29 -20.03
C ALA A 11 27.07 -0.18 -19.97
N ALA A 12 27.65 -1.04 -20.80
CA ALA A 12 27.40 -2.49 -20.79
C ALA A 12 27.93 -3.16 -19.51
N LEU A 13 29.15 -2.80 -19.06
CA LEU A 13 29.72 -3.31 -17.80
C LEU A 13 28.95 -2.80 -16.58
N GLY A 14 28.54 -1.53 -16.55
CA GLY A 14 27.68 -0.99 -15.53
C GLY A 14 26.33 -1.69 -15.46
N GLY A 15 25.74 -2.02 -16.61
CA GLY A 15 24.51 -2.80 -16.72
C GLY A 15 24.65 -4.24 -16.19
N VAL A 16 25.75 -4.92 -16.50
CA VAL A 16 26.02 -6.29 -16.04
C VAL A 16 26.28 -6.33 -14.53
N LEU A 17 27.08 -5.41 -13.99
CA LEU A 17 27.34 -5.28 -12.56
C LEU A 17 26.05 -4.96 -11.78
N TRP A 18 25.20 -4.09 -12.35
CA TRP A 18 23.93 -3.74 -11.77
C TRP A 18 22.94 -4.91 -11.78
N LEU A 19 22.86 -5.66 -12.89
CA LEU A 19 22.04 -6.90 -12.99
C LEU A 19 22.52 -7.96 -11.98
N ALA A 20 23.81 -8.10 -11.77
CA ALA A 20 24.38 -8.98 -10.76
C ALA A 20 24.04 -8.53 -9.34
N ALA A 21 24.19 -7.24 -9.03
CA ALA A 21 23.82 -6.65 -7.74
C ALA A 21 22.30 -6.76 -7.48
N ARG A 22 21.48 -6.50 -8.49
CA ARG A 22 20.02 -6.64 -8.41
C ARG A 22 19.57 -8.08 -8.18
N ARG A 23 20.22 -9.03 -8.83
CA ARG A 23 19.96 -10.47 -8.63
C ARG A 23 20.32 -10.91 -7.20
N PHE A 24 21.39 -10.34 -6.64
CA PHE A 24 21.83 -10.62 -5.28
C PHE A 24 20.87 -10.02 -4.23
N VAL A 25 20.40 -8.78 -4.43
CA VAL A 25 19.42 -8.13 -3.55
C VAL A 25 18.05 -8.78 -3.68
N GLY A 26 17.56 -9.03 -4.90
CA GLY A 26 16.29 -9.72 -5.15
C GLY A 26 16.27 -11.15 -4.61
N SER A 27 17.39 -11.88 -4.67
CA SER A 27 17.49 -13.24 -4.11
C SER A 27 17.40 -13.28 -2.58
N ASN A 28 17.83 -12.22 -1.88
CA ASN A 28 17.70 -12.15 -0.42
C ASN A 28 16.25 -11.86 0.02
N VAL A 29 15.49 -11.09 -0.76
CA VAL A 29 14.07 -10.80 -0.47
C VAL A 29 13.19 -12.01 -0.80
N GLN A 30 13.47 -12.72 -1.90
CA GLN A 30 12.77 -13.98 -2.25
C GLN A 30 13.02 -15.11 -1.24
N ARG A 31 14.15 -15.13 -0.52
CA ARG A 31 14.45 -16.18 0.46
C ARG A 31 13.58 -16.16 1.71
N LEU A 32 12.95 -15.03 2.05
CA LEU A 32 12.03 -14.96 3.19
C LEU A 32 10.76 -15.82 2.98
N HIS A 33 10.38 -16.11 1.74
CA HIS A 33 9.18 -16.88 1.41
C HIS A 33 9.44 -18.20 0.63
N GLN A 34 10.71 -18.55 0.32
CA GLN A 34 11.05 -19.86 -0.31
C GLN A 34 11.06 -21.04 0.68
N GLY A 35 10.75 -20.81 1.93
CA GLY A 35 10.61 -21.83 2.97
C GLY A 35 9.16 -22.22 3.25
N GLY A 36 8.44 -22.71 2.25
CA GLY A 36 7.46 -23.80 2.40
C GLY A 36 6.27 -23.66 3.34
N ASP A 37 5.82 -22.46 3.76
CA ASP A 37 4.64 -22.38 4.64
C ASP A 37 3.40 -21.86 3.87
N SER A 38 2.90 -22.69 2.96
CA SER A 38 1.68 -22.44 2.17
C SER A 38 0.40 -22.28 3.02
N GLY A 39 0.52 -22.23 4.33
CA GLY A 39 -0.59 -22.11 5.28
C GLY A 39 -0.47 -20.97 6.29
N LEU A 40 0.58 -20.13 6.19
CA LEU A 40 0.88 -19.07 7.17
C LEU A 40 -0.30 -18.12 7.42
N MET A 41 -1.10 -17.85 6.39
CA MET A 41 -2.25 -16.95 6.45
C MET A 41 -3.60 -17.71 6.40
N ARG A 42 -3.60 -19.01 6.56
CA ARG A 42 -4.84 -19.81 6.56
C ARG A 42 -5.77 -19.38 7.68
N GLY A 43 -7.03 -19.17 7.34
CA GLY A 43 -8.06 -18.68 8.28
C GLY A 43 -7.95 -17.21 8.63
N LYS A 44 -7.04 -16.46 7.99
CA LYS A 44 -6.89 -15.02 8.13
C LYS A 44 -7.64 -14.29 7.02
N THR A 45 -8.37 -13.24 7.39
CA THR A 45 -9.03 -12.33 6.44
C THR A 45 -8.20 -11.06 6.29
N VAL A 46 -7.89 -10.70 5.05
CA VAL A 46 -7.07 -9.55 4.68
C VAL A 46 -7.84 -8.62 3.76
N LEU A 47 -8.00 -7.37 4.12
CA LEU A 47 -8.53 -6.32 3.26
C LEU A 47 -7.40 -5.49 2.66
N ILE A 48 -7.40 -5.33 1.33
CA ILE A 48 -6.40 -4.52 0.60
C ILE A 48 -7.11 -3.48 -0.25
N THR A 49 -6.86 -2.20 0.00
CA THR A 49 -7.39 -1.13 -0.84
C THR A 49 -6.58 -0.99 -2.13
N GLY A 50 -7.25 -0.84 -3.29
CA GLY A 50 -6.59 -0.70 -4.59
C GLY A 50 -5.85 -1.96 -5.05
N ALA A 51 -6.41 -3.13 -4.77
CA ALA A 51 -5.78 -4.42 -5.05
C ALA A 51 -5.90 -4.90 -6.52
N ASN A 52 -6.53 -4.13 -7.41
CA ASN A 52 -6.71 -4.52 -8.81
C ASN A 52 -5.49 -4.23 -9.71
N SER A 53 -4.45 -3.59 -9.21
CA SER A 53 -3.25 -3.28 -9.98
C SER A 53 -2.01 -3.05 -9.13
N GLY A 54 -0.82 -3.08 -9.75
CA GLY A 54 0.44 -2.68 -9.15
C GLY A 54 0.76 -3.42 -7.85
N LEU A 55 1.16 -2.66 -6.83
CA LEU A 55 1.57 -3.19 -5.52
C LEU A 55 0.44 -3.95 -4.82
N GLY A 56 -0.78 -3.41 -4.85
CA GLY A 56 -1.93 -4.04 -4.21
C GLY A 56 -2.25 -5.41 -4.82
N ARG A 57 -2.19 -5.53 -6.16
CA ARG A 57 -2.38 -6.82 -6.86
C ARG A 57 -1.28 -7.82 -6.53
N ALA A 58 -0.02 -7.37 -6.51
CA ALA A 58 1.11 -8.25 -6.16
C ALA A 58 1.03 -8.72 -4.70
N THR A 59 0.62 -7.82 -3.77
CA THR A 59 0.38 -8.17 -2.36
C THR A 59 -0.76 -9.18 -2.24
N ALA A 60 -1.88 -8.94 -2.94
CA ALA A 60 -3.03 -9.86 -2.94
C ALA A 60 -2.65 -11.26 -3.45
N ALA A 61 -1.87 -11.33 -4.54
CA ALA A 61 -1.40 -12.60 -5.10
C ALA A 61 -0.63 -13.43 -4.09
N GLU A 62 0.30 -12.79 -3.36
CA GLU A 62 1.14 -13.52 -2.40
C GLU A 62 0.37 -13.94 -1.15
N LEU A 63 -0.45 -13.05 -0.57
CA LEU A 63 -1.26 -13.39 0.59
C LEU A 63 -2.30 -14.48 0.27
N LEU A 64 -2.82 -14.50 -0.95
CA LEU A 64 -3.67 -15.58 -1.44
C LEU A 64 -2.91 -16.92 -1.54
N ARG A 65 -1.64 -16.93 -2.01
CA ARG A 65 -0.77 -18.12 -2.00
C ARG A 65 -0.49 -18.62 -0.58
N LEU A 66 -0.36 -17.70 0.38
CA LEU A 66 -0.20 -18.04 1.79
C LEU A 66 -1.49 -18.54 2.46
N GLY A 67 -2.60 -18.64 1.74
CA GLY A 67 -3.87 -19.20 2.20
C GLY A 67 -4.84 -18.22 2.82
N ALA A 68 -4.62 -16.89 2.68
CA ALA A 68 -5.54 -15.88 3.21
C ALA A 68 -6.86 -15.80 2.42
N ARG A 69 -7.96 -15.46 3.11
CA ARG A 69 -9.12 -14.85 2.47
C ARG A 69 -8.79 -13.39 2.18
N VAL A 70 -8.66 -13.02 0.91
CA VAL A 70 -8.27 -11.67 0.46
C VAL A 70 -9.49 -10.94 -0.07
N ILE A 71 -9.80 -9.77 0.53
CA ILE A 71 -10.85 -8.85 0.08
C ILE A 71 -10.17 -7.69 -0.66
N MET A 72 -10.52 -7.53 -1.92
CA MET A 72 -10.04 -6.47 -2.80
C MET A 72 -11.01 -5.29 -2.74
N GLY A 73 -10.70 -4.24 -1.98
CA GLY A 73 -11.46 -2.97 -1.95
C GLY A 73 -11.03 -2.08 -3.12
N CYS A 74 -11.85 -1.96 -4.15
CA CYS A 74 -11.50 -1.27 -5.39
C CYS A 74 -12.65 -0.40 -5.90
N ARG A 75 -12.33 0.79 -6.44
CA ARG A 75 -13.32 1.73 -6.97
C ARG A 75 -14.06 1.24 -8.22
N ASP A 76 -13.33 0.59 -9.11
CA ASP A 76 -13.85 0.06 -10.38
C ASP A 76 -14.02 -1.45 -10.22
N ARG A 77 -15.28 -1.87 -10.02
CA ARG A 77 -15.63 -3.26 -9.76
C ARG A 77 -15.34 -4.16 -10.95
N GLU A 78 -15.59 -3.70 -12.18
CA GLU A 78 -15.38 -4.52 -13.38
C GLU A 78 -13.89 -4.85 -13.56
N ARG A 79 -13.01 -3.84 -13.46
CA ARG A 79 -11.57 -4.04 -13.49
C ARG A 79 -11.05 -4.86 -12.32
N ALA A 80 -11.68 -4.77 -11.17
CA ALA A 80 -11.30 -5.57 -10.02
C ALA A 80 -11.68 -7.05 -10.20
N GLU A 81 -12.85 -7.34 -10.76
CA GLU A 81 -13.26 -8.71 -11.09
C GLU A 81 -12.38 -9.31 -12.20
N GLU A 82 -12.01 -8.54 -13.22
CA GLU A 82 -11.06 -8.98 -14.23
C GLU A 82 -9.71 -9.35 -13.61
N ALA A 83 -9.15 -8.46 -12.75
CA ALA A 83 -7.91 -8.71 -12.04
C ALA A 83 -8.01 -9.92 -11.10
N ALA A 84 -9.13 -10.08 -10.41
CA ALA A 84 -9.41 -11.24 -9.54
C ALA A 84 -9.46 -12.55 -10.35
N GLY A 85 -10.09 -12.53 -11.52
CA GLY A 85 -10.11 -13.67 -12.45
C GLY A 85 -8.70 -14.07 -12.91
N GLN A 86 -7.84 -13.07 -13.20
CA GLN A 86 -6.44 -13.33 -13.54
C GLN A 86 -5.67 -13.91 -12.33
N LEU A 87 -5.82 -13.32 -11.14
CA LEU A 87 -5.17 -13.81 -9.92
C LEU A 87 -5.56 -15.24 -9.58
N ARG A 88 -6.84 -15.60 -9.67
CA ARG A 88 -7.30 -16.98 -9.44
C ARG A 88 -6.60 -17.98 -10.38
N ARG A 89 -6.44 -17.64 -11.67
CA ARG A 89 -5.71 -18.48 -12.63
C ARG A 89 -4.21 -18.58 -12.35
N GLU A 90 -3.59 -17.50 -11.88
CA GLU A 90 -2.16 -17.45 -11.56
C GLU A 90 -1.79 -18.20 -10.28
N VAL A 91 -2.68 -18.16 -9.28
CA VAL A 91 -2.43 -18.74 -7.96
C VAL A 91 -2.97 -20.17 -7.84
N CYS A 92 -4.09 -20.47 -8.51
CA CYS A 92 -4.72 -21.79 -8.53
C CYS A 92 -4.85 -22.29 -9.99
N PRO A 93 -3.75 -22.69 -10.65
CA PRO A 93 -3.83 -23.23 -12.01
C PRO A 93 -4.68 -24.50 -12.02
N ALA A 94 -5.65 -24.55 -12.93
CA ALA A 94 -6.49 -25.73 -13.13
C ALA A 94 -5.60 -26.95 -13.49
N GLY A 95 -5.67 -28.03 -12.69
CA GLY A 95 -4.90 -29.26 -12.93
C GLY A 95 -3.66 -29.46 -12.05
N GLY A 96 -3.41 -28.61 -11.05
CA GLY A 96 -2.39 -28.89 -10.03
C GLY A 96 -2.77 -30.08 -9.14
N PRO A 97 -1.77 -30.77 -8.51
CA PRO A 97 -2.01 -31.94 -7.64
C PRO A 97 -2.95 -31.67 -6.46
N ASP A 98 -3.26 -30.40 -6.18
CA ASP A 98 -4.11 -29.93 -5.09
C ASP A 98 -5.50 -29.41 -5.53
N SER A 99 -6.02 -29.84 -6.68
CA SER A 99 -7.29 -29.37 -7.24
C SER A 99 -8.55 -30.09 -6.71
N GLY A 100 -8.47 -30.77 -5.56
CA GLY A 100 -9.61 -31.39 -4.91
C GLY A 100 -10.40 -30.42 -4.01
N PRO A 101 -11.70 -30.68 -3.74
CA PRO A 101 -12.54 -29.82 -2.88
C PRO A 101 -12.07 -29.70 -1.42
N ASN A 102 -11.04 -30.46 -1.01
CA ASN A 102 -10.39 -30.42 0.31
C ASN A 102 -8.87 -30.17 0.21
N SER A 103 -8.37 -29.81 -0.98
CA SER A 103 -6.95 -29.49 -1.14
C SER A 103 -6.64 -28.19 -0.42
N GLY A 104 -5.76 -28.24 0.58
CA GLY A 104 -5.32 -27.11 1.39
C GLY A 104 -4.50 -26.06 0.63
N GLY A 105 -4.92 -25.73 -0.59
CA GLY A 105 -4.27 -24.83 -1.55
C GLY A 105 -4.43 -23.35 -1.23
N ALA A 106 -4.56 -22.54 -2.26
CA ALA A 106 -4.67 -21.09 -2.17
C ALA A 106 -5.93 -20.63 -1.40
N GLY A 107 -5.84 -19.41 -0.84
CA GLY A 107 -6.93 -18.77 -0.10
C GLY A 107 -8.10 -18.35 -1.00
N GLU A 108 -9.06 -17.66 -0.41
CA GLU A 108 -10.25 -17.16 -1.10
C GLU A 108 -10.04 -15.70 -1.55
N LEU A 109 -10.61 -15.32 -2.70
CA LEU A 109 -10.52 -13.97 -3.25
C LEU A 109 -11.92 -13.39 -3.47
N VAL A 110 -12.19 -12.25 -2.83
CA VAL A 110 -13.45 -11.52 -2.88
C VAL A 110 -13.22 -10.10 -3.40
N VAL A 111 -14.12 -9.60 -4.24
CA VAL A 111 -14.10 -8.21 -4.72
C VAL A 111 -15.25 -7.45 -4.08
N LYS A 112 -14.94 -6.27 -3.52
CA LYS A 112 -15.92 -5.31 -2.99
C LYS A 112 -15.63 -3.91 -3.53
N GLU A 113 -16.69 -3.16 -3.80
CA GLU A 113 -16.57 -1.79 -4.29
C GLU A 113 -16.19 -0.84 -3.16
N LEU A 114 -15.16 -0.02 -3.38
CA LEU A 114 -14.68 0.99 -2.43
C LEU A 114 -14.07 2.17 -3.17
N ASP A 115 -14.73 3.33 -3.14
CA ASP A 115 -14.14 4.58 -3.59
C ASP A 115 -13.70 5.45 -2.40
N LEU A 116 -12.39 5.57 -2.22
CA LEU A 116 -11.81 6.41 -1.16
C LEU A 116 -11.95 7.92 -1.43
N ALA A 117 -12.41 8.31 -2.63
CA ALA A 117 -12.75 9.69 -2.95
C ALA A 117 -14.20 10.06 -2.56
N SER A 118 -14.92 9.16 -1.91
CA SER A 118 -16.29 9.36 -1.42
C SER A 118 -16.41 8.80 -0.01
N LEU A 119 -16.62 9.66 0.99
CA LEU A 119 -16.82 9.22 2.37
C LEU A 119 -18.10 8.40 2.52
N SER A 120 -19.10 8.63 1.69
CA SER A 120 -20.33 7.82 1.65
C SER A 120 -20.04 6.41 1.18
N SER A 121 -19.23 6.22 0.13
CA SER A 121 -18.77 4.91 -0.33
C SER A 121 -17.98 4.17 0.75
N VAL A 122 -17.07 4.85 1.45
CA VAL A 122 -16.30 4.26 2.56
C VAL A 122 -17.24 3.78 3.68
N ARG A 123 -18.25 4.57 4.06
CA ARG A 123 -19.21 4.20 5.10
C ARG A 123 -20.05 2.99 4.69
N PHE A 124 -20.55 3.00 3.46
CA PHE A 124 -21.32 1.88 2.91
C PHE A 124 -20.49 0.59 2.89
N PHE A 125 -19.27 0.66 2.35
CA PHE A 125 -18.34 -0.47 2.34
C PHE A 125 -18.08 -1.01 3.75
N CYS A 126 -17.83 -0.15 4.73
CA CYS A 126 -17.60 -0.59 6.11
C CYS A 126 -18.85 -1.25 6.73
N GLN A 127 -20.04 -0.77 6.39
CA GLN A 127 -21.28 -1.38 6.84
C GLN A 127 -21.45 -2.81 6.29
N GLU A 128 -21.17 -3.01 4.99
CA GLU A 128 -21.15 -4.35 4.39
C GLU A 128 -20.10 -5.26 5.05
N MET A 129 -18.88 -4.74 5.26
CA MET A 129 -17.81 -5.50 5.93
C MET A 129 -18.21 -5.97 7.33
N LEU A 130 -18.85 -5.10 8.12
CA LEU A 130 -19.28 -5.43 9.48
C LEU A 130 -20.46 -6.41 9.52
N GLN A 131 -21.24 -6.50 8.45
CA GLN A 131 -22.38 -7.45 8.34
C GLN A 131 -21.93 -8.81 7.82
N GLU A 132 -21.01 -8.86 6.88
CA GLU A 132 -20.69 -10.07 6.14
C GLU A 132 -19.42 -10.78 6.62
N GLU A 133 -18.44 -10.02 7.17
CA GLU A 133 -17.16 -10.60 7.56
C GLU A 133 -17.09 -10.83 9.07
N PRO A 134 -16.87 -12.08 9.49
CA PRO A 134 -16.80 -12.41 10.92
C PRO A 134 -15.49 -11.94 11.57
N ARG A 135 -14.48 -11.66 10.77
CA ARG A 135 -13.15 -11.22 11.21
C ARG A 135 -12.41 -10.39 10.16
N LEU A 136 -11.49 -9.57 10.63
CA LEU A 136 -10.50 -8.87 9.82
C LEU A 136 -9.15 -8.90 10.55
N ASP A 137 -8.24 -9.72 10.06
CA ASP A 137 -6.93 -9.92 10.69
C ASP A 137 -5.90 -8.92 10.19
N VAL A 138 -6.00 -8.48 8.92
CA VAL A 138 -5.07 -7.52 8.34
C VAL A 138 -5.83 -6.50 7.48
N LEU A 139 -5.59 -5.22 7.74
CA LEU A 139 -6.02 -4.11 6.90
C LEU A 139 -4.80 -3.49 6.22
N ILE A 140 -4.77 -3.47 4.89
CA ILE A 140 -3.68 -2.84 4.11
C ILE A 140 -4.23 -1.61 3.39
N ASN A 141 -3.92 -0.43 3.91
CA ASN A 141 -4.21 0.88 3.32
C ASN A 141 -3.19 1.16 2.21
N ASN A 142 -3.43 0.58 1.02
CA ASN A 142 -2.48 0.59 -0.09
C ASN A 142 -2.86 1.57 -1.21
N ALA A 143 -4.14 1.77 -1.48
CA ALA A 143 -4.60 2.63 -2.57
C ALA A 143 -4.00 4.04 -2.52
N GLY A 144 -3.86 4.67 -3.67
CA GLY A 144 -3.38 6.04 -3.72
C GLY A 144 -3.49 6.68 -5.09
N VAL A 145 -3.43 8.00 -5.08
CA VAL A 145 -3.30 8.86 -6.26
C VAL A 145 -2.04 9.71 -6.15
N PHE A 146 -1.41 9.99 -7.29
CA PHE A 146 -0.12 10.65 -7.37
C PHE A 146 -0.10 11.65 -8.53
N GLN A 147 0.37 12.88 -8.26
CA GLN A 147 0.61 13.90 -9.27
C GLN A 147 -0.62 14.25 -10.13
N CYS A 148 -1.83 14.05 -9.60
CA CYS A 148 -3.04 14.42 -10.33
C CYS A 148 -3.17 15.96 -10.45
N PRO A 149 -3.90 16.47 -11.45
CA PRO A 149 -4.28 17.89 -11.49
C PRO A 149 -5.13 18.23 -10.27
N TYR A 150 -5.30 19.54 -9.98
CA TYR A 150 -6.18 19.95 -8.90
C TYR A 150 -7.60 19.45 -9.16
N MET A 151 -8.05 18.61 -8.26
CA MET A 151 -9.39 18.01 -8.26
C MET A 151 -9.84 17.88 -6.81
N LYS A 152 -11.14 17.91 -6.58
CA LYS A 152 -11.74 17.63 -5.29
C LYS A 152 -12.41 16.25 -5.29
N THR A 153 -12.44 15.62 -4.12
CA THR A 153 -13.25 14.44 -3.85
C THR A 153 -14.74 14.81 -3.86
N GLU A 154 -15.63 13.83 -3.79
CA GLU A 154 -17.07 14.05 -3.67
C GLU A 154 -17.41 14.96 -2.46
N ASP A 155 -16.64 14.81 -1.38
CA ASP A 155 -16.82 15.54 -0.14
C ASP A 155 -16.08 16.91 -0.11
N GLY A 156 -15.47 17.32 -1.23
CA GLY A 156 -14.82 18.63 -1.38
C GLY A 156 -13.37 18.70 -0.92
N PHE A 157 -12.69 17.58 -0.62
CA PHE A 157 -11.28 17.56 -0.22
C PHE A 157 -10.34 17.51 -1.43
N GLU A 158 -9.12 18.08 -1.28
CA GLU A 158 -8.08 17.90 -2.29
C GLU A 158 -7.84 16.40 -2.54
N MET A 159 -7.79 16.01 -3.80
CA MET A 159 -7.89 14.60 -4.21
C MET A 159 -6.80 13.71 -3.58
N GLN A 160 -5.54 14.19 -3.52
CA GLN A 160 -4.46 13.36 -2.97
C GLN A 160 -4.55 13.23 -1.45
N PHE A 161 -4.88 14.31 -0.76
CA PHE A 161 -5.09 14.28 0.69
C PHE A 161 -6.35 13.50 1.05
N GLY A 162 -7.43 13.71 0.30
CA GLY A 162 -8.71 13.02 0.48
C GLY A 162 -8.58 11.50 0.33
N VAL A 163 -8.04 11.04 -0.81
CA VAL A 163 -7.91 9.60 -1.10
C VAL A 163 -6.82 8.94 -0.28
N ASN A 164 -5.61 9.54 -0.25
CA ASN A 164 -4.46 8.88 0.35
C ASN A 164 -4.52 8.85 1.88
N HIS A 165 -5.15 9.87 2.50
CA HIS A 165 -5.23 10.01 3.94
C HIS A 165 -6.66 9.92 4.49
N LEU A 166 -7.56 10.86 4.16
CA LEU A 166 -8.87 10.94 4.80
C LEU A 166 -9.76 9.73 4.57
N GLY A 167 -9.80 9.20 3.34
CA GLY A 167 -10.55 7.98 3.02
C GLY A 167 -10.04 6.77 3.80
N HIS A 168 -8.72 6.59 3.89
CA HIS A 168 -8.13 5.53 4.71
C HIS A 168 -8.28 5.76 6.22
N PHE A 169 -8.22 7.02 6.66
CA PHE A 169 -8.49 7.39 8.04
C PHE A 169 -9.90 6.96 8.45
N LEU A 170 -10.91 7.31 7.66
CA LEU A 170 -12.29 6.91 7.91
C LEU A 170 -12.46 5.39 7.87
N LEU A 171 -11.95 4.73 6.82
CA LEU A 171 -12.00 3.28 6.65
C LEU A 171 -11.44 2.56 7.87
N THR A 172 -10.24 2.96 8.32
CA THR A 172 -9.57 2.35 9.45
C THR A 172 -10.37 2.53 10.73
N ASN A 173 -10.84 3.75 11.03
CA ASN A 173 -11.60 4.03 12.24
C ASN A 173 -12.92 3.25 12.31
N LEU A 174 -13.65 3.14 11.20
CA LEU A 174 -14.90 2.39 11.15
C LEU A 174 -14.71 0.88 11.31
N LEU A 175 -13.55 0.34 10.88
CA LEU A 175 -13.23 -1.09 11.01
C LEU A 175 -12.46 -1.44 12.29
N LEU A 176 -12.10 -0.46 13.15
CA LEU A 176 -11.35 -0.74 14.37
C LEU A 176 -12.05 -1.74 15.31
N GLY A 177 -13.35 -1.69 15.39
CA GLY A 177 -14.12 -2.65 16.20
C GLY A 177 -13.89 -4.09 15.75
N LEU A 178 -13.98 -4.33 14.44
CA LEU A 178 -13.75 -5.64 13.83
C LEU A 178 -12.28 -6.09 13.96
N LEU A 179 -11.32 -5.17 13.76
CA LEU A 179 -9.90 -5.44 13.97
C LEU A 179 -9.59 -5.84 15.43
N LYS A 180 -10.16 -5.13 16.40
CA LYS A 180 -10.01 -5.45 17.83
C LYS A 180 -10.62 -6.80 18.20
N SER A 181 -11.79 -7.14 17.70
CA SER A 181 -12.42 -8.44 17.94
C SER A 181 -11.68 -9.59 17.25
N SER A 182 -10.89 -9.30 16.21
CA SER A 182 -10.07 -10.27 15.47
C SER A 182 -8.64 -10.38 15.98
N ALA A 183 -8.28 -9.64 17.02
CA ALA A 183 -6.91 -9.58 17.54
C ALA A 183 -6.34 -10.98 17.88
N PRO A 184 -5.03 -11.24 17.65
CA PRO A 184 -4.04 -10.30 17.14
C PRO A 184 -4.26 -9.94 15.67
N SER A 185 -4.32 -8.64 15.37
CA SER A 185 -4.58 -8.11 14.04
C SER A 185 -3.60 -6.99 13.68
N ARG A 186 -3.49 -6.68 12.39
CA ARG A 186 -2.46 -5.78 11.88
C ARG A 186 -3.05 -4.75 10.92
N ILE A 187 -2.56 -3.52 11.01
CA ILE A 187 -2.85 -2.44 10.05
C ILE A 187 -1.53 -2.07 9.37
N VAL A 188 -1.52 -2.09 8.04
CA VAL A 188 -0.38 -1.74 7.21
C VAL A 188 -0.71 -0.52 6.37
N VAL A 189 0.06 0.55 6.52
CA VAL A 189 -0.19 1.83 5.85
C VAL A 189 0.91 2.09 4.81
N VAL A 190 0.52 2.28 3.56
CA VAL A 190 1.49 2.55 2.49
C VAL A 190 1.74 4.06 2.36
N SER A 191 2.95 4.46 2.71
CA SER A 191 3.48 5.82 2.55
C SER A 191 4.46 5.90 1.36
N SER A 192 5.40 6.83 1.40
CA SER A 192 6.44 7.05 0.38
C SER A 192 7.63 7.78 0.98
N LYS A 193 8.85 7.54 0.50
CA LYS A 193 10.03 8.37 0.84
C LYS A 193 9.84 9.87 0.52
N LEU A 194 8.88 10.19 -0.35
CA LEU A 194 8.54 11.58 -0.69
C LEU A 194 7.89 12.34 0.47
N TYR A 195 7.47 11.67 1.57
CA TYR A 195 7.01 12.35 2.79
C TYR A 195 8.00 13.41 3.30
N LYS A 196 9.30 13.20 3.00
CA LYS A 196 10.39 14.10 3.38
C LYS A 196 10.21 15.53 2.86
N TYR A 197 9.49 15.69 1.76
CA TYR A 197 9.20 16.98 1.10
C TYR A 197 7.82 17.54 1.46
N GLY A 198 7.01 16.79 2.22
CA GLY A 198 5.72 17.25 2.71
C GLY A 198 5.83 18.05 3.99
N ASP A 199 4.79 18.83 4.25
CA ASP A 199 4.57 19.53 5.49
C ASP A 199 3.08 19.61 5.80
N ILE A 200 2.69 19.71 7.08
CA ILE A 200 1.30 19.81 7.51
C ILE A 200 0.98 21.28 7.80
N ASN A 201 0.41 21.94 6.81
CA ASN A 201 -0.15 23.27 7.01
C ASN A 201 -1.63 23.14 7.38
N PHE A 202 -1.96 23.37 8.65
CA PHE A 202 -3.33 23.25 9.16
C PHE A 202 -4.27 24.35 8.65
N GLU A 203 -3.74 25.47 8.15
CA GLU A 203 -4.53 26.57 7.60
C GLU A 203 -4.97 26.31 6.15
N ASP A 204 -4.31 25.38 5.44
CA ASP A 204 -4.61 25.05 4.04
C ASP A 204 -4.37 23.57 3.73
N LEU A 205 -5.02 22.67 4.46
CA LEU A 205 -4.94 21.22 4.20
C LEU A 205 -5.52 20.84 2.82
N ASN A 206 -6.48 21.61 2.32
CA ASN A 206 -7.12 21.40 1.02
C ASN A 206 -6.36 22.04 -0.15
N SER A 207 -5.22 22.73 0.12
CA SER A 207 -4.47 23.44 -0.93
C SER A 207 -5.33 24.38 -1.79
N GLU A 208 -6.26 25.09 -1.18
CA GLU A 208 -7.15 26.03 -1.84
C GLU A 208 -6.45 27.36 -2.17
N GLN A 209 -5.47 27.74 -1.36
CA GLN A 209 -4.66 28.95 -1.56
C GLN A 209 -3.56 28.70 -2.59
N SER A 210 -2.95 27.52 -2.58
CA SER A 210 -1.85 27.17 -3.48
C SER A 210 -1.78 25.67 -3.71
N TYR A 211 -1.89 25.25 -4.98
CA TYR A 211 -1.80 23.85 -5.36
C TYR A 211 -0.47 23.53 -6.02
N ASN A 212 0.30 22.67 -5.39
CA ASN A 212 1.44 22.00 -5.98
C ASN A 212 1.27 20.48 -5.84
N LYS A 213 1.06 19.81 -6.96
CA LYS A 213 0.74 18.38 -6.99
C LYS A 213 1.78 17.48 -6.30
N SER A 214 3.08 17.85 -6.38
CA SER A 214 4.14 17.08 -5.70
C SER A 214 4.11 17.30 -4.19
N PHE A 215 3.87 18.53 -3.77
CA PHE A 215 3.78 18.88 -2.36
C PHE A 215 2.53 18.26 -1.71
N CYS A 216 1.37 18.32 -2.38
CA CYS A 216 0.14 17.72 -1.88
C CYS A 216 0.26 16.19 -1.70
N TYR A 217 0.91 15.52 -2.67
CA TYR A 217 1.24 14.10 -2.51
C TYR A 217 2.14 13.86 -1.29
N SER A 218 3.24 14.61 -1.19
CA SER A 218 4.20 14.47 -0.10
C SER A 218 3.56 14.74 1.27
N ARG A 219 2.65 15.74 1.35
CA ARG A 219 1.82 16.03 2.52
C ARG A 219 0.95 14.82 2.87
N SER A 220 0.23 14.23 1.90
CA SER A 220 -0.63 13.08 2.16
C SER A 220 0.15 11.87 2.69
N LYS A 221 1.41 11.71 2.24
CA LYS A 221 2.27 10.60 2.69
C LYS A 221 2.91 10.88 4.06
N LEU A 222 3.19 12.12 4.40
CA LEU A 222 3.55 12.53 5.76
C LEU A 222 2.36 12.33 6.72
N ALA A 223 1.15 12.72 6.30
CA ALA A 223 -0.07 12.51 7.08
C ALA A 223 -0.30 11.02 7.40
N ASN A 224 -0.01 10.11 6.47
CA ASN A 224 -0.10 8.67 6.71
C ASN A 224 0.89 8.18 7.79
N ILE A 225 2.08 8.77 7.87
CA ILE A 225 3.04 8.43 8.93
C ILE A 225 2.57 8.94 10.29
N LEU A 226 2.16 10.20 10.35
CA LEU A 226 1.63 10.83 11.58
C LEU A 226 0.38 10.11 12.09
N PHE A 227 -0.53 9.75 11.18
CA PHE A 227 -1.70 8.91 11.46
C PHE A 227 -1.31 7.57 12.08
N THR A 228 -0.33 6.87 11.48
CA THR A 228 0.13 5.57 11.98
C THR A 228 0.68 5.67 13.39
N ARG A 229 1.47 6.69 13.68
CA ARG A 229 2.06 6.90 15.01
C ARG A 229 1.00 7.22 16.08
N GLU A 230 0.06 8.10 15.77
CA GLU A 230 -1.03 8.42 16.69
C GLU A 230 -1.98 7.23 16.87
N LEU A 231 -2.28 6.49 15.81
CA LEU A 231 -3.09 5.28 15.89
C LEU A 231 -2.40 4.19 16.73
N ALA A 232 -1.09 4.00 16.59
CA ALA A 232 -0.33 3.05 17.40
C ALA A 232 -0.46 3.36 18.90
N ARG A 233 -0.33 4.64 19.29
CA ARG A 233 -0.52 5.10 20.66
C ARG A 233 -1.95 4.82 21.17
N ARG A 234 -2.96 5.06 20.34
CA ARG A 234 -4.39 4.82 20.68
C ARG A 234 -4.75 3.34 20.77
N LEU A 235 -3.93 2.47 20.15
CA LEU A 235 -4.14 1.02 20.14
C LEU A 235 -3.31 0.27 21.21
N GLU A 236 -2.56 0.96 22.05
CA GLU A 236 -1.81 0.33 23.13
C GLU A 236 -2.72 -0.56 23.99
N GLY A 237 -2.26 -1.79 24.26
CA GLY A 237 -2.99 -2.79 25.03
C GLY A 237 -4.13 -3.51 24.31
N THR A 238 -4.36 -3.26 23.00
CA THR A 238 -5.45 -3.91 22.25
C THR A 238 -5.04 -5.13 21.44
N ASN A 239 -3.75 -5.47 21.37
CA ASN A 239 -3.19 -6.47 20.46
C ASN A 239 -3.48 -6.21 18.96
N VAL A 240 -3.79 -4.97 18.60
CA VAL A 240 -3.85 -4.48 17.22
C VAL A 240 -2.60 -3.65 16.96
N THR A 241 -1.79 -4.04 16.01
CA THR A 241 -0.60 -3.30 15.62
C THR A 241 -0.82 -2.48 14.36
N VAL A 242 -0.14 -1.35 14.23
CA VAL A 242 -0.16 -0.54 13.01
C VAL A 242 1.24 -0.10 12.66
N ASN A 243 1.66 -0.37 11.42
CA ASN A 243 2.95 0.05 10.91
C ASN A 243 2.81 0.71 9.55
N VAL A 244 3.77 1.56 9.21
CA VAL A 244 3.78 2.28 7.94
C VAL A 244 5.04 1.92 7.15
N LEU A 245 4.92 1.90 5.83
CA LEU A 245 6.02 1.55 4.94
C LEU A 245 6.13 2.49 3.74
N HIS A 246 7.29 2.45 3.09
CA HIS A 246 7.43 2.86 1.71
C HIS A 246 7.86 1.67 0.84
N PRO A 247 7.28 1.53 -0.38
CA PRO A 247 7.59 0.40 -1.28
C PRO A 247 8.89 0.61 -2.11
N GLY A 248 9.57 1.75 -1.95
CA GLY A 248 10.57 2.23 -2.89
C GLY A 248 9.94 2.83 -4.15
N ILE A 249 10.73 2.99 -5.22
CA ILE A 249 10.24 3.44 -6.52
C ILE A 249 9.87 2.20 -7.34
N ALA A 250 8.58 1.92 -7.46
CA ALA A 250 8.07 0.76 -8.21
C ALA A 250 7.36 1.19 -9.50
N ARG A 251 7.48 0.36 -10.54
CA ARG A 251 6.76 0.54 -11.81
C ARG A 251 5.30 0.14 -11.62
N THR A 252 4.45 1.15 -11.41
CA THR A 252 3.02 0.96 -11.22
C THR A 252 2.21 1.99 -12.01
N ASN A 253 0.93 1.78 -12.14
CA ASN A 253 0.00 2.74 -12.74
C ASN A 253 -0.22 4.01 -11.88
N LEU A 254 0.47 4.14 -10.75
CA LEU A 254 0.40 5.32 -9.89
C LEU A 254 0.86 6.59 -10.63
N GLY A 255 1.85 6.46 -11.54
CA GLY A 255 2.36 7.55 -12.37
C GLY A 255 1.51 7.94 -13.59
N ARG A 256 0.26 7.50 -13.70
CA ARG A 256 -0.62 7.75 -14.87
C ARG A 256 -0.85 9.22 -15.23
N HIS A 257 -0.65 10.13 -14.27
CA HIS A 257 -0.75 11.58 -14.48
C HIS A 257 0.59 12.26 -14.82
N ILE A 258 1.68 11.49 -14.93
CA ILE A 258 2.98 12.02 -15.34
C ILE A 258 3.05 11.99 -16.86
N HIS A 259 3.12 13.17 -17.47
CA HIS A 259 3.28 13.30 -18.92
C HIS A 259 4.76 13.27 -19.27
N ILE A 260 5.20 12.17 -19.89
CA ILE A 260 6.57 12.02 -20.37
C ILE A 260 6.57 12.38 -21.88
N PRO A 261 7.35 13.40 -22.29
CA PRO A 261 7.46 13.76 -23.70
C PRO A 261 7.90 12.57 -24.56
N LEU A 262 7.32 12.44 -25.76
CA LEU A 262 7.49 11.26 -26.62
C LEU A 262 8.98 10.96 -26.92
N LEU A 263 9.79 12.03 -27.11
CA LEU A 263 11.21 11.90 -27.42
C LEU A 263 12.06 11.34 -26.27
N VAL A 264 11.68 11.59 -24.99
CA VAL A 264 12.41 11.07 -23.82
C VAL A 264 11.83 9.76 -23.29
N ARG A 265 10.68 9.35 -23.81
CA ARG A 265 9.98 8.14 -23.36
C ARG A 265 10.80 6.84 -23.47
N PRO A 266 11.58 6.60 -24.56
CA PRO A 266 12.43 5.40 -24.63
C PRO A 266 13.52 5.38 -23.56
N LEU A 267 14.18 6.52 -23.32
CA LEU A 267 15.20 6.65 -22.28
C LEU A 267 14.57 6.46 -20.89
N PHE A 268 13.43 7.08 -20.62
CA PHE A 268 12.70 6.88 -19.37
C PHE A 268 12.32 5.42 -19.15
N ASN A 269 11.83 4.72 -20.19
CA ASN A 269 11.49 3.32 -20.10
C ASN A 269 12.72 2.46 -19.78
N LEU A 270 13.86 2.73 -20.39
CA LEU A 270 15.12 2.04 -20.10
C LEU A 270 15.57 2.29 -18.66
N VAL A 271 15.56 3.55 -18.20
CA VAL A 271 15.93 3.91 -16.81
C VAL A 271 14.95 3.30 -15.82
N SER A 272 13.64 3.37 -16.08
CA SER A 272 12.65 2.77 -15.19
C SER A 272 12.76 1.24 -15.14
N TRP A 273 13.07 0.60 -16.27
CA TRP A 273 13.33 -0.84 -16.32
C TRP A 273 14.57 -1.21 -15.51
N ALA A 274 15.61 -0.37 -15.56
CA ALA A 274 16.87 -0.62 -14.89
C ALA A 274 16.82 -0.35 -13.37
N PHE A 275 16.12 0.70 -12.93
CA PHE A 275 16.24 1.22 -11.55
C PHE A 275 14.96 1.12 -10.72
N PHE A 276 13.79 0.96 -11.33
CA PHE A 276 12.56 0.87 -10.58
C PHE A 276 12.25 -0.59 -10.23
N LYS A 277 11.79 -0.82 -9.04
CA LYS A 277 11.31 -2.13 -8.60
C LYS A 277 10.14 -2.62 -9.45
N THR A 278 10.01 -3.92 -9.60
CA THR A 278 8.77 -4.51 -10.09
C THR A 278 7.67 -4.36 -9.04
N PRO A 279 6.39 -4.52 -9.40
CA PRO A 279 5.30 -4.54 -8.41
C PRO A 279 5.50 -5.59 -7.32
N GLU A 280 6.02 -6.76 -7.67
CA GLU A 280 6.31 -7.87 -6.76
C GLU A 280 7.42 -7.50 -5.77
N GLU A 281 8.52 -6.90 -6.25
CA GLU A 281 9.60 -6.40 -5.39
C GLU A 281 9.13 -5.26 -4.46
N GLY A 282 8.28 -4.36 -4.97
CA GLY A 282 7.71 -3.26 -4.18
C GLY A 282 6.70 -3.73 -3.13
N ALA A 283 6.01 -4.84 -3.38
CA ALA A 283 5.01 -5.41 -2.47
C ALA A 283 5.62 -6.13 -1.26
N GLN A 284 6.92 -6.49 -1.31
CA GLN A 284 7.55 -7.34 -0.29
C GLN A 284 7.42 -6.79 1.12
N THR A 285 7.59 -5.47 1.32
CA THR A 285 7.45 -4.88 2.66
C THR A 285 6.00 -4.92 3.16
N SER A 286 5.00 -4.76 2.27
CA SER A 286 3.59 -4.92 2.63
C SER A 286 3.29 -6.35 3.06
N ILE A 287 3.79 -7.34 2.31
CA ILE A 287 3.63 -8.77 2.61
C ILE A 287 4.32 -9.10 3.93
N TYR A 288 5.56 -8.64 4.14
CA TYR A 288 6.32 -8.83 5.37
C TYR A 288 5.56 -8.32 6.60
N LEU A 289 5.05 -7.08 6.56
CA LEU A 289 4.29 -6.49 7.66
C LEU A 289 2.95 -7.20 7.89
N ALA A 290 2.33 -7.72 6.83
CA ALA A 290 1.06 -8.42 6.92
C ALA A 290 1.20 -9.85 7.49
N SER A 291 2.28 -10.57 7.16
CA SER A 291 2.36 -12.02 7.39
C SER A 291 3.54 -12.48 8.27
N SER A 292 4.65 -11.73 8.34
CA SER A 292 5.84 -12.22 9.05
C SER A 292 5.62 -12.29 10.57
N PRO A 293 6.02 -13.39 11.24
CA PRO A 293 6.04 -13.47 12.70
C PRO A 293 7.08 -12.55 13.34
N GLU A 294 8.12 -12.13 12.60
CA GLU A 294 9.20 -11.25 13.12
C GLU A 294 8.70 -9.87 13.55
N VAL A 295 7.55 -9.42 13.02
CA VAL A 295 6.93 -8.13 13.37
C VAL A 295 5.73 -8.27 14.28
N GLU A 296 5.55 -9.43 14.92
CA GLU A 296 4.49 -9.61 15.90
C GLU A 296 4.70 -8.67 17.10
N GLY A 297 3.65 -7.95 17.48
CA GLY A 297 3.71 -6.94 18.54
C GLY A 297 4.43 -5.63 18.18
N VAL A 298 5.09 -5.55 17.02
CA VAL A 298 5.74 -4.30 16.54
C VAL A 298 4.68 -3.33 16.06
N SER A 299 4.67 -2.10 16.60
CA SER A 299 3.67 -1.07 16.26
C SER A 299 4.29 0.32 16.21
N GLY A 300 3.73 1.21 15.36
CA GLY A 300 4.13 2.60 15.23
C GLY A 300 5.45 2.81 14.48
N ARG A 301 5.97 1.80 13.77
CA ARG A 301 7.27 1.84 13.11
C ARG A 301 7.15 2.09 11.60
N TYR A 302 8.24 2.60 11.02
CA TYR A 302 8.37 2.89 9.60
C TYR A 302 9.35 1.92 8.93
N PHE A 303 8.94 1.32 7.82
CA PHE A 303 9.68 0.26 7.15
C PHE A 303 9.99 0.58 5.69
N GLY A 304 11.17 0.13 5.25
CA GLY A 304 11.57 0.05 3.85
C GLY A 304 12.38 -1.22 3.61
N ASP A 305 12.15 -1.90 2.48
CA ASP A 305 12.88 -3.13 2.14
C ASP A 305 12.88 -4.20 3.27
N CYS A 306 11.72 -4.38 3.92
CA CYS A 306 11.49 -5.28 5.05
C CYS A 306 12.35 -4.98 6.30
N LYS A 307 12.84 -3.75 6.44
CA LYS A 307 13.64 -3.28 7.58
C LYS A 307 13.05 -2.01 8.16
N GLU A 308 13.19 -1.83 9.47
CA GLU A 308 12.86 -0.56 10.12
C GLU A 308 13.82 0.53 9.64
N GLU A 309 13.27 1.69 9.29
CA GLU A 309 14.02 2.90 8.89
C GLU A 309 13.68 4.06 9.83
N GLU A 310 14.65 4.95 10.02
CA GLU A 310 14.47 6.16 10.84
C GLU A 310 13.61 7.20 10.11
N LEU A 311 12.78 7.87 10.89
CA LEU A 311 11.94 8.97 10.43
C LEU A 311 12.64 10.32 10.65
N LEU A 312 12.32 11.30 9.79
CA LEU A 312 12.70 12.70 10.06
C LEU A 312 11.92 13.25 11.26
N PRO A 313 12.49 14.22 12.03
CA PRO A 313 11.86 14.80 13.23
C PRO A 313 10.41 15.25 13.03
N LYS A 314 10.08 15.88 11.89
CA LYS A 314 8.71 16.33 11.60
C LYS A 314 7.67 15.20 11.50
N ALA A 315 8.10 13.99 11.16
CA ALA A 315 7.24 12.81 11.11
C ALA A 315 7.12 12.10 12.48
N MET A 316 7.88 12.57 13.46
CA MET A 316 7.88 12.09 14.84
C MET A 316 7.18 13.07 15.80
N ASP A 317 6.74 14.23 15.34
CA ASP A 317 6.08 15.25 16.16
C ASP A 317 4.69 14.78 16.60
N GLU A 318 4.59 14.43 17.86
CA GLU A 318 3.35 13.93 18.46
C GLU A 318 2.26 15.00 18.55
N SER A 319 2.65 16.27 18.70
CA SER A 319 1.67 17.37 18.79
C SER A 319 0.99 17.59 17.44
N VAL A 320 1.77 17.53 16.35
CA VAL A 320 1.26 17.59 14.98
C VAL A 320 0.42 16.34 14.67
N ALA A 321 0.84 15.17 15.11
CA ALA A 321 0.11 13.91 14.89
C ALA A 321 -1.28 13.94 15.56
N ARG A 322 -1.36 14.39 16.84
CA ARG A 322 -2.62 14.54 17.57
C ARG A 322 -3.54 15.57 16.92
N LYS A 323 -3.01 16.76 16.61
CA LYS A 323 -3.78 17.81 15.95
C LYS A 323 -4.31 17.38 14.59
N LEU A 324 -3.48 16.67 13.80
CA LEU A 324 -3.91 16.12 12.52
C LEU A 324 -5.02 15.07 12.70
N TRP A 325 -4.92 14.22 13.71
CA TRP A 325 -5.95 13.25 14.05
C TRP A 325 -7.27 13.93 14.34
N ASP A 326 -7.29 14.90 15.27
CA ASP A 326 -8.51 15.61 15.69
C ASP A 326 -9.18 16.33 14.52
N ILE A 327 -8.39 17.01 13.68
CA ILE A 327 -8.90 17.67 12.47
C ILE A 327 -9.43 16.64 11.47
N SER A 328 -8.75 15.51 11.29
CA SER A 328 -9.21 14.45 10.38
C SER A 328 -10.53 13.84 10.86
N GLU A 329 -10.74 13.66 12.16
CA GLU A 329 -12.02 13.19 12.72
C GLU A 329 -13.17 14.17 12.39
N VAL A 330 -12.92 15.47 12.51
CA VAL A 330 -13.90 16.51 12.13
C VAL A 330 -14.16 16.48 10.61
N MET A 331 -13.09 16.45 9.80
CA MET A 331 -13.22 16.47 8.33
C MET A 331 -14.01 15.26 7.80
N VAL A 332 -13.83 14.07 8.38
CA VAL A 332 -14.56 12.86 7.95
C VAL A 332 -15.89 12.67 8.70
N GLY A 333 -16.26 13.55 9.61
CA GLY A 333 -17.54 13.52 10.34
C GLY A 333 -17.67 12.35 11.32
N ILE A 334 -16.62 11.97 12.01
CA ILE A 334 -16.62 11.04 13.15
C ILE A 334 -16.91 11.83 14.43
N LEU A 335 -16.27 12.99 14.61
CA LEU A 335 -16.61 13.98 15.62
C LEU A 335 -17.43 15.12 15.00
N LYS A 336 -18.40 15.64 15.74
CA LYS A 336 -19.23 16.80 15.35
C LYS A 336 -18.64 18.08 15.93
#